data_a15143b0c8b1cfa2a6f25f3f00d79a31
#
_entry.id   a15143b0c8b1cfa2a6f25f3f00d79a31
#
_cell.length_a   1.000
_cell.length_b   1.000
_cell.length_c   1.000
_cell.angle_alpha   90.00
_cell.angle_beta   90.00
_cell.angle_gamma   90.00
#
_symmetry.space_group_name_H-M   'P 1'
#
loop_
_entity.id
_entity.type
_entity.pdbx_description
1 polymer ?
#
loop_
_entity_poly.entity_id
_entity_poly.type
_entity_poly.pdbx_seq_one_letter_code
_entity_poly.pdbx_strand_id
1 'polypeptide(L)'
;MKKANYLIFNILMALGFVLAVPGPAAAQDVYPDVDGDGVVNIADLVIIVDRILGVGTGGVTPAVHTDYLSAKDFGAVGDGVTDDTDALEHLFEEAFQQKKAAFFDPGTYLIRRSLTLRTGMEIYGKEATITKKPASVTSLMVDVSKGQTFIDVLDARGFTVGDQFYIVQNQSANLCTYAIVDSIVGNRIHFTNIISDLQPNYPGCINNYIAGTKVSTSFALLRSWATRFDCDGVSIHDLTLDGNRTISEPKSWANSCIHMDSYYPGGYAGSTTGIEYCHPQGSLVARNLVIKNSSHDGISDQSEGGLVVTDCIFENNAVHGVHMGTRFVNGMISNNTMTGNGSNGSGVFFCENVSDVIIENNEISLFNHGCSDEELGTSGKNLIIRNNQFNNITSYVFDFLKATSSNHGGRLQIHGNKIDGLKSQLFAGCFLDNVIITGNEVTSVNKSPSKLISATQSQNVIITGNSLPSGVTIATPVVSTSTGNLIDESNTWN
;
A
#
# COMPACT_ATOMS: atom_id res chain seq x y z
N MET A 1 0.70 -14.69 -27.26
CA MET A 1 1.50 -14.45 -26.07
C MET A 1 3.02 -14.46 -26.34
N LYS A 2 3.66 -15.51 -26.82
CA LYS A 2 5.14 -15.49 -27.06
C LYS A 2 5.64 -14.37 -27.99
N LYS A 3 4.87 -13.93 -28.98
CA LYS A 3 5.27 -12.83 -29.89
C LYS A 3 5.19 -11.45 -29.25
N ALA A 4 4.24 -11.22 -28.32
CA ALA A 4 4.13 -9.94 -27.61
C ALA A 4 5.28 -9.76 -26.62
N ASN A 5 5.65 -10.82 -25.88
CA ASN A 5 6.78 -10.76 -24.95
C ASN A 5 8.12 -10.54 -25.67
N TYR A 6 8.30 -11.07 -26.88
CA TYR A 6 9.48 -10.80 -27.70
C TYR A 6 9.52 -9.36 -28.20
N LEU A 7 8.37 -8.76 -28.53
CA LEU A 7 8.32 -7.38 -28.98
C LEU A 7 8.65 -6.41 -27.81
N ILE A 8 8.08 -6.63 -26.63
CA ILE A 8 8.37 -5.85 -25.42
C ILE A 8 9.83 -5.99 -25.01
N PHE A 9 10.38 -7.21 -25.02
CA PHE A 9 11.80 -7.44 -24.71
C PHE A 9 12.74 -6.74 -25.70
N ASN A 10 12.43 -6.77 -27.00
CA ASN A 10 13.25 -6.08 -28.01
C ASN A 10 13.13 -4.55 -27.92
N ILE A 11 11.96 -4.00 -27.54
CA ILE A 11 11.79 -2.58 -27.29
C ILE A 11 12.59 -2.15 -26.07
N LEU A 12 12.54 -2.90 -24.96
CA LEU A 12 13.32 -2.64 -23.74
C LEU A 12 14.84 -2.76 -23.97
N MET A 13 15.28 -3.73 -24.78
CA MET A 13 16.71 -3.87 -25.14
C MET A 13 17.19 -2.74 -26.07
N ALA A 14 16.36 -2.27 -27.00
CA ALA A 14 16.68 -1.14 -27.84
C ALA A 14 16.79 0.17 -27.03
N LEU A 15 15.92 0.37 -26.05
CA LEU A 15 15.93 1.50 -25.12
C LEU A 15 17.14 1.47 -24.17
N GLY A 16 17.49 0.32 -23.62
CA GLY A 16 18.67 0.17 -22.75
C GLY A 16 20.00 0.46 -23.44
N PHE A 17 20.10 0.23 -24.75
CA PHE A 17 21.32 0.53 -25.52
C PHE A 17 21.49 2.03 -25.81
N VAL A 18 20.40 2.79 -25.89
CA VAL A 18 20.43 4.24 -26.16
C VAL A 18 20.78 5.06 -24.91
N LEU A 19 20.44 4.56 -23.71
CA LEU A 19 20.74 5.23 -22.44
C LEU A 19 22.21 5.08 -21.98
N ALA A 20 23.01 4.25 -22.63
CA ALA A 20 24.38 3.92 -22.21
C ALA A 20 25.51 4.63 -22.99
N VAL A 21 25.20 5.53 -23.93
CA VAL A 21 26.24 6.21 -24.75
C VAL A 21 26.30 7.71 -24.42
N PRO A 22 27.38 8.20 -23.79
CA PRO A 22 27.62 9.63 -23.67
C PRO A 22 28.22 10.13 -25.01
N GLY A 23 27.44 10.80 -25.81
CA GLY A 23 27.88 11.44 -27.06
C GLY A 23 27.20 12.80 -27.24
N PRO A 24 27.81 13.73 -28.02
CA PRO A 24 27.45 15.15 -28.01
C PRO A 24 26.12 15.43 -28.70
N ALA A 25 25.34 16.27 -28.07
CA ALA A 25 24.28 17.20 -28.51
C ALA A 25 23.65 17.04 -29.93
N ALA A 26 23.19 15.86 -30.32
CA ALA A 26 22.45 15.67 -31.56
C ALA A 26 21.41 14.53 -31.54
N ALA A 27 21.00 14.03 -30.39
CA ALA A 27 20.06 12.92 -30.26
C ALA A 27 18.77 13.31 -29.49
N GLN A 28 18.30 14.54 -29.64
CA GLN A 28 17.14 15.07 -28.90
C GLN A 28 15.78 14.70 -29.50
N ASP A 29 15.71 13.96 -30.60
CA ASP A 29 14.44 13.75 -31.33
C ASP A 29 13.93 12.31 -31.35
N VAL A 30 14.37 11.40 -30.44
CA VAL A 30 13.99 9.99 -30.54
C VAL A 30 12.87 9.58 -29.58
N TYR A 31 12.64 10.32 -28.49
CA TYR A 31 11.55 10.01 -27.55
C TYR A 31 10.82 11.30 -27.16
N PRO A 32 9.49 11.35 -27.34
CA PRO A 32 8.72 12.50 -26.89
C PRO A 32 8.63 12.52 -25.36
N ASP A 33 8.77 13.70 -24.80
CA ASP A 33 8.30 14.06 -23.46
C ASP A 33 6.76 14.02 -23.52
N VAL A 34 6.18 12.94 -23.05
CA VAL A 34 4.75 12.62 -23.24
C VAL A 34 3.90 13.15 -22.09
N ASP A 35 4.49 13.35 -20.92
CA ASP A 35 3.85 13.97 -19.76
C ASP A 35 4.03 15.50 -19.72
N GLY A 36 4.93 16.04 -20.53
CA GLY A 36 5.15 17.48 -20.68
C GLY A 36 5.95 18.12 -19.55
N ASP A 37 6.68 17.34 -18.76
CA ASP A 37 7.47 17.85 -17.63
C ASP A 37 8.85 18.39 -18.02
N GLY A 38 9.23 18.28 -19.30
CA GLY A 38 10.49 18.72 -19.86
C GLY A 38 11.66 17.74 -19.66
N VAL A 39 11.41 16.55 -19.14
CA VAL A 39 12.44 15.53 -18.89
C VAL A 39 12.00 14.18 -19.46
N VAL A 40 12.64 13.72 -20.51
CA VAL A 40 12.37 12.36 -21.03
C VAL A 40 12.89 11.32 -20.08
N ASN A 41 12.01 10.53 -19.49
CA ASN A 41 12.32 9.55 -18.45
C ASN A 41 11.39 8.32 -18.49
N ILE A 42 11.44 7.49 -17.44
CA ILE A 42 10.63 6.26 -17.37
C ILE A 42 9.12 6.53 -17.28
N ALA A 43 8.69 7.72 -16.84
CA ALA A 43 7.27 8.07 -16.81
C ALA A 43 6.72 8.21 -18.22
N ASP A 44 7.47 8.82 -19.14
CA ASP A 44 7.13 8.87 -20.55
C ASP A 44 7.01 7.49 -21.17
N LEU A 45 7.94 6.59 -20.79
CA LEU A 45 7.90 5.20 -21.26
C LEU A 45 6.65 4.47 -20.75
N VAL A 46 6.28 4.66 -19.49
CA VAL A 46 5.06 4.08 -18.92
C VAL A 46 3.83 4.59 -19.68
N ILE A 47 3.74 5.90 -19.92
CA ILE A 47 2.63 6.50 -20.70
C ILE A 47 2.61 5.97 -22.14
N ILE A 48 3.75 5.79 -22.77
CA ILE A 48 3.84 5.20 -24.12
C ILE A 48 3.39 3.74 -24.10
N VAL A 49 3.82 2.95 -23.13
CA VAL A 49 3.42 1.56 -22.97
C VAL A 49 1.93 1.45 -22.69
N ASP A 50 1.40 2.30 -21.81
CA ASP A 50 -0.03 2.38 -21.52
C ASP A 50 -0.87 2.74 -22.76
N ARG A 51 -0.40 3.69 -23.58
CA ARG A 51 -1.05 4.03 -24.87
C ARG A 51 -0.99 2.88 -25.88
N ILE A 52 0.13 2.16 -25.95
CA ILE A 52 0.30 1.01 -26.85
C ILE A 52 -0.57 -0.18 -26.39
N LEU A 53 -0.68 -0.38 -25.07
CA LEU A 53 -1.48 -1.46 -24.48
C LEU A 53 -2.96 -1.10 -24.32
N GLY A 54 -3.35 0.17 -24.62
CA GLY A 54 -4.72 0.67 -24.49
C GLY A 54 -5.15 0.98 -23.06
N VAL A 55 -4.18 1.11 -22.12
CA VAL A 55 -4.40 1.49 -20.72
C VAL A 55 -4.21 3.00 -20.61
N GLY A 56 -5.17 3.80 -21.04
CA GLY A 56 -4.96 5.25 -21.24
C GLY A 56 -5.05 6.09 -19.97
N THR A 57 -4.08 6.98 -19.81
CA THR A 57 -4.08 8.09 -18.84
C THR A 57 -4.74 9.35 -19.43
N GLY A 58 -5.90 9.26 -19.93
CA GLY A 58 -6.61 10.45 -20.45
C GLY A 58 -8.06 10.13 -20.67
N GLY A 59 -8.94 10.65 -19.83
CA GLY A 59 -10.37 10.75 -20.05
C GLY A 59 -11.01 9.52 -20.71
N VAL A 60 -10.68 8.33 -20.25
CA VAL A 60 -11.20 7.10 -20.84
C VAL A 60 -12.63 6.94 -20.35
N THR A 61 -13.57 7.05 -21.29
CA THR A 61 -14.84 6.32 -21.15
C THR A 61 -14.47 4.90 -20.71
N PRO A 62 -15.01 4.39 -19.59
CA PRO A 62 -14.73 3.04 -19.14
C PRO A 62 -14.89 2.10 -20.32
N ALA A 63 -13.88 1.28 -20.61
CA ALA A 63 -14.04 0.22 -21.60
C ALA A 63 -15.26 -0.56 -21.15
N VAL A 64 -16.27 -0.65 -22.01
CA VAL A 64 -17.42 -1.50 -21.72
C VAL A 64 -16.90 -2.92 -21.83
N HIS A 65 -16.53 -3.51 -20.68
CA HIS A 65 -16.14 -4.91 -20.63
C HIS A 65 -17.36 -5.72 -21.06
N THR A 66 -17.28 -6.34 -22.22
CA THR A 66 -18.37 -7.15 -22.76
C THR A 66 -18.34 -8.58 -22.21
N ASP A 67 -17.33 -8.90 -21.40
CA ASP A 67 -17.12 -10.27 -20.88
C ASP A 67 -16.87 -10.24 -19.36
N TYR A 68 -17.94 -10.05 -18.62
CA TYR A 68 -17.93 -10.04 -17.16
C TYR A 68 -19.01 -10.99 -16.59
N LEU A 69 -18.89 -11.30 -15.30
CA LEU A 69 -19.92 -11.95 -14.49
C LEU A 69 -20.45 -10.95 -13.46
N SER A 70 -21.77 -10.76 -13.40
CA SER A 70 -22.39 -9.80 -12.48
C SER A 70 -22.63 -10.43 -11.11
N ALA A 71 -22.39 -9.66 -10.03
CA ALA A 71 -22.68 -10.07 -8.67
C ALA A 71 -24.17 -10.48 -8.49
N LYS A 72 -25.07 -9.80 -9.18
CA LYS A 72 -26.52 -10.11 -9.15
C LYS A 72 -26.84 -11.49 -9.73
N ASP A 73 -26.10 -11.95 -10.73
CA ASP A 73 -26.32 -13.26 -11.35
C ASP A 73 -25.94 -14.41 -10.39
N PHE A 74 -25.12 -14.14 -9.39
CA PHE A 74 -24.74 -15.07 -8.33
C PHE A 74 -25.60 -14.96 -7.08
N GLY A 75 -26.62 -14.11 -7.10
CA GLY A 75 -27.58 -13.94 -6.01
C GLY A 75 -27.20 -12.91 -4.97
N ALA A 76 -26.15 -12.11 -5.21
CA ALA A 76 -25.82 -11.00 -4.32
C ALA A 76 -26.93 -9.93 -4.35
N VAL A 77 -27.37 -9.51 -3.16
CA VAL A 77 -28.49 -8.56 -3.02
C VAL A 77 -28.01 -7.13 -3.12
N GLY A 78 -26.90 -6.78 -2.47
CA GLY A 78 -26.31 -5.45 -2.51
C GLY A 78 -27.18 -4.37 -1.83
N ASP A 79 -27.91 -4.73 -0.76
CA ASP A 79 -28.78 -3.82 0.01
C ASP A 79 -28.11 -3.24 1.25
N GLY A 80 -26.87 -3.62 1.54
CA GLY A 80 -26.09 -3.21 2.71
C GLY A 80 -26.49 -3.91 4.03
N VAL A 81 -27.39 -4.86 3.97
CA VAL A 81 -27.93 -5.57 5.15
C VAL A 81 -27.81 -7.09 5.00
N THR A 82 -28.15 -7.60 3.83
CA THR A 82 -28.04 -9.02 3.48
C THR A 82 -26.55 -9.39 3.39
N ASP A 83 -26.21 -10.55 3.93
CA ASP A 83 -24.87 -11.12 3.81
C ASP A 83 -24.66 -11.66 2.39
N ASP A 84 -23.87 -10.98 1.61
CA ASP A 84 -23.56 -11.31 0.22
C ASP A 84 -22.29 -12.18 0.08
N THR A 85 -21.66 -12.59 1.19
CA THR A 85 -20.34 -13.22 1.18
C THR A 85 -20.27 -14.45 0.28
N ASP A 86 -21.18 -15.41 0.47
CA ASP A 86 -21.16 -16.68 -0.27
C ASP A 86 -21.40 -16.47 -1.77
N ALA A 87 -22.29 -15.53 -2.12
CA ALA A 87 -22.57 -15.16 -3.51
C ALA A 87 -21.33 -14.54 -4.18
N LEU A 88 -20.64 -13.66 -3.47
CA LEU A 88 -19.44 -12.98 -3.98
C LEU A 88 -18.21 -13.90 -4.03
N GLU A 89 -18.03 -14.81 -3.07
CA GLU A 89 -17.01 -15.85 -3.15
C GLU A 89 -17.21 -16.74 -4.40
N HIS A 90 -18.46 -17.11 -4.69
CA HIS A 90 -18.80 -17.86 -5.89
C HIS A 90 -18.55 -17.05 -7.17
N LEU A 91 -18.94 -15.77 -7.21
CA LEU A 91 -18.61 -14.87 -8.30
C LEU A 91 -17.09 -14.83 -8.56
N PHE A 92 -16.27 -14.66 -7.51
CA PHE A 92 -14.80 -14.56 -7.65
C PHE A 92 -14.20 -15.87 -8.16
N GLU A 93 -14.68 -17.03 -7.66
CA GLU A 93 -14.25 -18.33 -8.15
C GLU A 93 -14.57 -18.51 -9.64
N GLU A 94 -15.81 -18.24 -10.05
CA GLU A 94 -16.25 -18.40 -11.42
C GLU A 94 -15.58 -17.38 -12.36
N ALA A 95 -15.41 -16.13 -11.92
CA ALA A 95 -14.69 -15.10 -12.68
C ALA A 95 -13.25 -15.53 -12.96
N PHE A 96 -12.57 -16.06 -11.96
CA PHE A 96 -11.21 -16.60 -12.10
C PHE A 96 -11.16 -17.79 -13.06
N GLN A 97 -12.05 -18.79 -12.90
CA GLN A 97 -12.09 -19.99 -13.72
C GLN A 97 -12.40 -19.68 -15.18
N GLN A 98 -13.32 -18.76 -15.43
CA GLN A 98 -13.75 -18.36 -16.77
C GLN A 98 -12.88 -17.25 -17.37
N LYS A 99 -11.92 -16.70 -16.61
CA LYS A 99 -11.09 -15.54 -17.02
C LYS A 99 -11.92 -14.34 -17.44
N LYS A 100 -12.97 -14.07 -16.70
CA LYS A 100 -13.86 -12.93 -16.86
C LYS A 100 -13.68 -11.95 -15.71
N ALA A 101 -14.08 -10.71 -15.94
CA ALA A 101 -14.11 -9.73 -14.88
C ALA A 101 -15.26 -10.01 -13.89
N ALA A 102 -15.05 -9.72 -12.60
CA ALA A 102 -16.10 -9.69 -11.59
C ALA A 102 -16.70 -8.28 -11.52
N PHE A 103 -17.96 -8.15 -11.89
CA PHE A 103 -18.65 -6.87 -11.94
C PHE A 103 -19.65 -6.72 -10.80
N PHE A 104 -19.59 -5.58 -10.12
CA PHE A 104 -20.51 -5.18 -9.07
C PHE A 104 -21.52 -4.16 -9.59
N ASP A 105 -22.79 -4.58 -9.67
CA ASP A 105 -23.91 -3.70 -9.98
C ASP A 105 -24.10 -2.63 -8.90
N PRO A 106 -24.83 -1.53 -9.17
CA PRO A 106 -25.13 -0.53 -8.15
C PRO A 106 -25.71 -1.14 -6.86
N GLY A 107 -25.08 -0.84 -5.71
CA GLY A 107 -25.50 -1.38 -4.43
C GLY A 107 -24.42 -1.35 -3.36
N THR A 108 -24.77 -1.79 -2.16
CA THR A 108 -23.85 -1.95 -1.03
C THR A 108 -23.81 -3.41 -0.63
N TYR A 109 -22.70 -4.07 -0.85
CA TYR A 109 -22.50 -5.50 -0.63
C TYR A 109 -21.84 -5.73 0.73
N LEU A 110 -22.59 -6.32 1.66
CA LEU A 110 -22.10 -6.63 3.00
C LEU A 110 -21.42 -8.00 3.00
N ILE A 111 -20.16 -8.04 3.46
CA ILE A 111 -19.39 -9.28 3.58
C ILE A 111 -18.97 -9.55 5.03
N ARG A 112 -18.74 -10.82 5.35
CA ARG A 112 -18.35 -11.34 6.66
C ARG A 112 -16.98 -12.01 6.67
N ARG A 113 -16.42 -12.23 5.48
CA ARG A 113 -15.10 -12.79 5.23
C ARG A 113 -14.39 -12.04 4.10
N SER A 114 -13.08 -12.10 4.08
CA SER A 114 -12.28 -11.56 2.98
C SER A 114 -12.62 -12.26 1.65
N LEU A 115 -12.84 -11.48 0.61
CA LEU A 115 -12.90 -12.01 -0.75
C LEU A 115 -11.48 -12.26 -1.26
N THR A 116 -11.24 -13.46 -1.81
CA THR A 116 -9.91 -13.91 -2.20
C THR A 116 -9.52 -13.42 -3.58
N LEU A 117 -8.41 -12.68 -3.65
CA LEU A 117 -7.78 -12.25 -4.90
C LEU A 117 -6.92 -13.36 -5.49
N ARG A 118 -6.87 -13.45 -6.83
CA ARG A 118 -6.05 -14.40 -7.60
C ARG A 118 -5.47 -13.74 -8.84
N THR A 119 -4.43 -14.35 -9.40
CA THR A 119 -3.74 -13.88 -10.61
C THR A 119 -4.70 -13.58 -11.76
N GLY A 120 -4.52 -12.39 -12.35
CA GLY A 120 -5.25 -11.96 -13.54
C GLY A 120 -6.70 -11.59 -13.31
N MET A 121 -7.14 -11.48 -12.05
CA MET A 121 -8.52 -11.03 -11.76
C MET A 121 -8.68 -9.54 -12.04
N GLU A 122 -9.77 -9.23 -12.72
CA GLU A 122 -10.29 -7.88 -12.85
C GLU A 122 -11.58 -7.75 -12.04
N ILE A 123 -11.65 -6.75 -11.18
CA ILE A 123 -12.76 -6.50 -10.27
C ILE A 123 -13.17 -5.05 -10.41
N TYR A 124 -14.41 -4.80 -10.79
CA TYR A 124 -14.88 -3.43 -10.97
C TYR A 124 -16.38 -3.30 -10.69
N GLY A 125 -16.85 -2.06 -10.58
CA GLY A 125 -18.26 -1.83 -10.32
C GLY A 125 -18.78 -0.54 -10.91
N LYS A 126 -20.05 -0.31 -10.69
CA LYS A 126 -20.72 0.94 -11.00
C LYS A 126 -21.54 1.37 -9.81
N GLU A 127 -21.19 2.48 -9.18
CA GLU A 127 -21.88 2.96 -7.97
C GLU A 127 -22.03 1.85 -6.91
N ALA A 128 -21.00 1.01 -6.77
CA ALA A 128 -21.00 -0.15 -5.90
C ALA A 128 -20.05 0.04 -4.71
N THR A 129 -20.47 -0.43 -3.56
CA THR A 129 -19.69 -0.43 -2.32
C THR A 129 -19.55 -1.85 -1.79
N ILE A 130 -18.33 -2.29 -1.50
CA ILE A 130 -18.06 -3.48 -0.71
C ILE A 130 -17.79 -3.04 0.72
N THR A 131 -18.50 -3.61 1.68
CA THR A 131 -18.37 -3.25 3.10
C THR A 131 -18.46 -4.46 4.01
N LYS A 132 -18.06 -4.30 5.26
CA LYS A 132 -18.25 -5.30 6.33
C LYS A 132 -19.05 -4.70 7.48
N LYS A 133 -19.64 -5.56 8.33
CA LYS A 133 -20.23 -5.06 9.58
C LYS A 133 -19.13 -4.52 10.50
N PRO A 134 -19.46 -3.59 11.44
CA PRO A 134 -18.50 -3.14 12.45
C PRO A 134 -17.92 -4.34 13.22
N ALA A 135 -16.60 -4.33 13.42
CA ALA A 135 -15.93 -5.46 14.04
C ALA A 135 -16.34 -5.63 15.51
N SER A 136 -16.59 -6.86 15.89
CA SER A 136 -16.73 -7.27 17.29
C SER A 136 -15.35 -7.56 17.88
N VAL A 137 -15.10 -7.09 19.09
CA VAL A 137 -13.82 -7.27 19.79
C VAL A 137 -14.06 -7.84 21.19
N THR A 138 -13.34 -8.89 21.51
CA THR A 138 -13.34 -9.54 22.83
C THR A 138 -11.92 -9.92 23.24
N SER A 139 -11.75 -10.71 24.28
CA SER A 139 -10.46 -11.25 24.71
C SER A 139 -10.59 -12.72 25.08
N LEU A 140 -9.53 -13.47 24.93
CA LEU A 140 -9.44 -14.84 25.44
C LEU A 140 -9.65 -14.88 26.95
N MET A 141 -10.47 -15.80 27.42
CA MET A 141 -10.74 -16.01 28.85
C MET A 141 -9.65 -16.88 29.51
N VAL A 142 -9.07 -17.79 28.75
CA VAL A 142 -8.01 -18.72 29.17
C VAL A 142 -6.93 -18.81 28.10
N ASP A 143 -5.79 -19.38 28.46
CA ASP A 143 -4.72 -19.68 27.52
C ASP A 143 -5.20 -20.66 26.45
N VAL A 144 -4.73 -20.47 25.22
CA VAL A 144 -5.05 -21.31 24.06
C VAL A 144 -3.78 -21.92 23.51
N SER A 145 -3.80 -23.23 23.31
CA SER A 145 -2.65 -23.95 22.77
C SER A 145 -2.67 -24.03 21.23
N LYS A 146 -1.49 -24.07 20.64
CA LYS A 146 -1.33 -24.36 19.21
C LYS A 146 -2.05 -25.66 18.85
N GLY A 147 -2.78 -25.64 17.74
CA GLY A 147 -3.61 -26.76 17.25
C GLY A 147 -5.01 -26.83 17.86
N GLN A 148 -5.35 -26.01 18.84
CA GLN A 148 -6.69 -25.98 19.42
C GLN A 148 -7.69 -25.38 18.44
N THR A 149 -8.85 -26.01 18.26
CA THR A 149 -9.90 -25.66 17.29
C THR A 149 -11.08 -24.93 17.91
N PHE A 150 -10.95 -24.49 19.14
CA PHE A 150 -11.93 -23.66 19.83
C PHE A 150 -11.22 -22.63 20.72
N ILE A 151 -11.92 -21.57 21.07
CA ILE A 151 -11.49 -20.56 22.04
C ILE A 151 -12.62 -20.24 23.00
N ASP A 152 -12.29 -20.01 24.27
CA ASP A 152 -13.19 -19.45 25.26
C ASP A 152 -12.90 -17.93 25.38
N VAL A 153 -13.91 -17.11 25.14
CA VAL A 153 -13.79 -15.66 25.14
C VAL A 153 -14.61 -15.02 26.25
N LEU A 154 -14.30 -13.80 26.64
CA LEU A 154 -15.04 -13.08 27.69
C LEU A 154 -16.47 -12.77 27.27
N ASP A 155 -16.69 -12.48 26.00
CA ASP A 155 -18.00 -12.18 25.42
C ASP A 155 -18.04 -12.62 23.95
N ALA A 156 -18.87 -13.59 23.64
CA ALA A 156 -19.08 -14.05 22.26
C ALA A 156 -20.26 -13.36 21.55
N ARG A 157 -20.98 -12.46 22.24
CA ARG A 157 -22.07 -11.68 21.61
C ARG A 157 -21.49 -10.80 20.51
N GLY A 158 -22.04 -10.82 19.35
CA GLY A 158 -21.54 -10.09 18.18
C GLY A 158 -20.66 -10.94 17.26
N PHE A 159 -20.29 -12.16 17.66
CA PHE A 159 -19.78 -13.20 16.77
C PHE A 159 -20.93 -14.03 16.24
N THR A 160 -20.87 -14.42 15.00
CA THR A 160 -21.92 -15.23 14.33
C THR A 160 -21.23 -16.34 13.54
N VAL A 161 -21.91 -17.48 13.39
CA VAL A 161 -21.44 -18.56 12.51
C VAL A 161 -21.19 -18.01 11.11
N GLY A 162 -20.05 -18.33 10.53
CA GLY A 162 -19.58 -17.82 9.23
C GLY A 162 -18.76 -16.51 9.30
N ASP A 163 -18.67 -15.84 10.45
CA ASP A 163 -17.80 -14.67 10.59
C ASP A 163 -16.31 -15.08 10.51
N GLN A 164 -15.54 -14.37 9.73
CA GLN A 164 -14.08 -14.40 9.86
C GLN A 164 -13.66 -13.64 11.11
N PHE A 165 -12.72 -14.19 11.85
CA PHE A 165 -12.08 -13.51 12.98
C PHE A 165 -10.58 -13.80 13.01
N TYR A 166 -9.86 -13.05 13.83
CA TYR A 166 -8.45 -13.32 14.10
C TYR A 166 -8.13 -13.15 15.59
N ILE A 167 -7.11 -13.91 16.03
CA ILE A 167 -6.54 -13.80 17.37
C ILE A 167 -5.26 -12.97 17.25
N VAL A 168 -5.23 -11.81 17.92
CA VAL A 168 -4.19 -10.80 17.74
C VAL A 168 -3.00 -11.09 18.65
N GLN A 169 -1.81 -11.28 18.10
CA GLN A 169 -0.59 -11.31 18.87
C GLN A 169 0.36 -10.19 18.43
N ASN A 170 0.62 -9.24 19.31
CA ASN A 170 1.61 -8.16 19.15
C ASN A 170 1.54 -7.35 17.84
N GLN A 171 0.34 -7.20 17.28
CA GLN A 171 0.09 -6.47 16.02
C GLN A 171 0.79 -7.06 14.78
N SER A 172 1.52 -8.15 14.89
CA SER A 172 2.15 -8.83 13.76
C SER A 172 1.19 -9.84 13.14
N ALA A 173 0.82 -9.64 11.87
CA ALA A 173 -0.08 -10.54 11.14
C ALA A 173 0.44 -11.98 11.07
N ASN A 174 1.77 -12.15 11.02
CA ASN A 174 2.42 -13.45 10.91
C ASN A 174 2.24 -14.34 12.16
N LEU A 175 1.77 -13.75 13.25
CA LEU A 175 1.53 -14.44 14.51
C LEU A 175 0.04 -14.59 14.83
N CYS A 176 -0.84 -14.16 13.92
CA CYS A 176 -2.28 -14.21 14.12
C CYS A 176 -2.88 -15.49 13.56
N THR A 177 -3.81 -16.10 14.29
CA THR A 177 -4.69 -17.14 13.74
C THR A 177 -5.87 -16.46 13.08
N TYR A 178 -6.09 -16.74 11.80
CA TYR A 178 -7.30 -16.35 11.07
C TYR A 178 -8.22 -17.56 10.94
N ALA A 179 -9.48 -17.39 11.28
CA ALA A 179 -10.41 -18.49 11.33
C ALA A 179 -11.84 -18.05 10.96
N ILE A 180 -12.69 -19.03 10.62
CA ILE A 180 -14.12 -18.86 10.42
C ILE A 180 -14.84 -19.51 11.59
N VAL A 181 -15.86 -18.83 12.12
CA VAL A 181 -16.70 -19.36 13.21
C VAL A 181 -17.57 -20.50 12.68
N ASP A 182 -17.39 -21.71 13.19
CA ASP A 182 -18.22 -22.87 12.85
C ASP A 182 -19.45 -22.99 13.75
N SER A 183 -19.25 -22.79 15.07
CA SER A 183 -20.35 -22.82 16.03
C SER A 183 -20.00 -22.05 17.31
N ILE A 184 -21.01 -21.64 18.05
CA ILE A 184 -20.88 -20.89 19.30
C ILE A 184 -21.72 -21.58 20.37
N VAL A 185 -21.10 -21.94 21.51
CA VAL A 185 -21.80 -22.52 22.66
C VAL A 185 -21.46 -21.69 23.90
N GLY A 186 -22.38 -20.85 24.33
CA GLY A 186 -22.11 -19.85 25.38
C GLY A 186 -21.02 -18.87 24.91
N ASN A 187 -19.90 -18.84 25.63
CA ASN A 187 -18.74 -18.02 25.27
C ASN A 187 -17.61 -18.84 24.58
N ARG A 188 -17.90 -20.06 24.17
CA ARG A 188 -16.98 -20.88 23.40
C ARG A 188 -17.26 -20.77 21.91
N ILE A 189 -16.23 -20.40 21.14
CA ILE A 189 -16.24 -20.30 19.69
C ILE A 189 -15.44 -21.47 19.12
N HIS A 190 -16.09 -22.36 18.37
CA HIS A 190 -15.45 -23.39 17.55
C HIS A 190 -15.19 -22.83 16.17
N PHE A 191 -14.10 -23.24 15.52
CA PHE A 191 -13.68 -22.64 14.27
C PHE A 191 -12.88 -23.58 13.38
N THR A 192 -12.90 -23.29 12.09
CA THR A 192 -11.97 -23.79 11.09
C THR A 192 -10.92 -22.73 10.77
N ASN A 193 -9.63 -23.10 10.81
CA ASN A 193 -8.55 -22.19 10.47
C ASN A 193 -8.51 -21.95 8.96
N ILE A 194 -8.64 -20.70 8.51
CA ILE A 194 -8.55 -20.32 7.09
C ILE A 194 -7.17 -20.67 6.53
N ILE A 195 -6.11 -20.57 7.35
CA ILE A 195 -4.73 -20.86 6.93
C ILE A 195 -4.45 -22.38 6.90
N SER A 196 -5.38 -23.22 7.39
CA SER A 196 -5.18 -24.68 7.46
C SER A 196 -4.88 -25.32 6.09
N ASP A 197 -5.44 -24.77 5.01
CA ASP A 197 -5.13 -25.22 3.66
C ASP A 197 -3.67 -24.94 3.23
N LEU A 198 -3.01 -24.00 3.92
CA LEU A 198 -1.64 -23.59 3.70
C LEU A 198 -0.67 -24.35 4.62
N GLN A 199 -1.18 -24.78 5.78
CA GLN A 199 -0.48 -25.58 6.76
C GLN A 199 -1.38 -26.74 7.20
N PRO A 200 -1.53 -27.78 6.39
CA PRO A 200 -2.47 -28.88 6.64
C PRO A 200 -2.22 -29.61 7.97
N ASN A 201 -1.05 -29.39 8.58
CA ASN A 201 -0.69 -29.95 9.89
C ASN A 201 -1.16 -29.08 11.07
N TYR A 202 -1.80 -27.94 10.83
CA TYR A 202 -2.29 -27.03 11.86
C TYR A 202 -3.77 -26.68 11.66
N PRO A 203 -4.68 -27.61 11.96
CA PRO A 203 -6.12 -27.37 11.71
C PRO A 203 -6.74 -26.34 12.68
N GLY A 204 -6.04 -25.97 13.73
CA GLY A 204 -6.49 -25.02 14.76
C GLY A 204 -5.60 -23.79 14.86
N CYS A 205 -5.43 -23.27 16.08
CA CYS A 205 -4.54 -22.12 16.35
C CYS A 205 -3.12 -22.37 15.86
N ILE A 206 -2.53 -21.40 15.13
CA ILE A 206 -1.17 -21.53 14.62
C ILE A 206 -0.11 -21.29 15.71
N ASN A 207 -0.47 -20.62 16.82
CA ASN A 207 0.39 -20.30 17.95
C ASN A 207 -0.28 -20.61 19.29
N ASN A 208 0.51 -20.51 20.37
CA ASN A 208 -0.02 -20.42 21.72
C ASN A 208 -0.41 -18.96 22.00
N TYR A 209 -1.54 -18.74 22.61
CA TYR A 209 -2.02 -17.43 23.03
C TYR A 209 -2.34 -17.42 24.51
N ILE A 210 -2.03 -16.33 25.20
CA ILE A 210 -2.32 -16.18 26.63
C ILE A 210 -3.71 -15.56 26.85
N ALA A 211 -4.29 -15.80 27.99
CA ALA A 211 -5.51 -15.15 28.46
C ALA A 211 -5.38 -13.62 28.35
N GLY A 212 -6.45 -12.95 27.97
CA GLY A 212 -6.46 -11.50 27.71
C GLY A 212 -6.07 -11.10 26.27
N THR A 213 -5.50 -12.02 25.46
CA THR A 213 -5.23 -11.78 24.04
C THR A 213 -6.52 -11.36 23.30
N LYS A 214 -6.45 -10.33 22.49
CA LYS A 214 -7.61 -9.83 21.74
C LYS A 214 -8.03 -10.76 20.63
N VAL A 215 -9.33 -10.86 20.43
CA VAL A 215 -10.00 -11.58 19.34
C VAL A 215 -10.93 -10.59 18.65
N SER A 216 -10.85 -10.50 17.33
CA SER A 216 -11.64 -9.51 16.57
C SER A 216 -12.17 -10.11 15.28
N THR A 217 -13.40 -9.72 14.88
CA THR A 217 -13.95 -10.03 13.56
C THR A 217 -13.50 -9.04 12.48
N SER A 218 -12.40 -8.33 12.68
CA SER A 218 -11.81 -7.49 11.65
C SER A 218 -11.07 -8.32 10.59
N PHE A 219 -11.15 -7.89 9.32
CA PHE A 219 -10.47 -8.52 8.20
C PHE A 219 -10.27 -7.53 7.05
N ALA A 220 -9.39 -7.86 6.09
CA ALA A 220 -9.28 -7.15 4.83
C ALA A 220 -10.46 -7.47 3.91
N LEU A 221 -11.02 -6.48 3.24
CA LEU A 221 -12.15 -6.71 2.33
C LEU A 221 -11.74 -7.58 1.14
N LEU A 222 -10.63 -7.21 0.50
CA LEU A 222 -10.02 -7.93 -0.60
C LEU A 222 -8.63 -8.40 -0.18
N ARG A 223 -8.35 -9.68 -0.31
CA ARG A 223 -7.10 -10.26 0.19
C ARG A 223 -6.52 -11.31 -0.75
N SER A 224 -5.21 -11.23 -1.02
CA SER A 224 -4.47 -12.36 -1.51
C SER A 224 -3.99 -13.23 -0.35
N TRP A 225 -3.93 -14.55 -0.57
CA TRP A 225 -3.35 -15.51 0.37
C TRP A 225 -2.10 -16.10 -0.28
N ALA A 226 -0.97 -15.45 -0.08
CA ALA A 226 0.29 -15.68 -0.78
C ALA A 226 0.80 -17.11 -0.85
N THR A 227 0.43 -17.95 0.11
CA THR A 227 0.83 -19.34 0.13
C THR A 227 -0.08 -20.24 -0.70
N ARG A 228 -1.17 -19.71 -1.18
CA ARG A 228 -2.18 -20.48 -1.91
C ARG A 228 -2.22 -20.17 -3.39
N PHE A 229 -2.02 -18.91 -3.74
CA PHE A 229 -2.19 -18.43 -5.10
C PHE A 229 -1.21 -17.31 -5.40
N ASP A 230 -0.55 -17.38 -6.55
CA ASP A 230 0.07 -16.19 -7.12
C ASP A 230 -1.01 -15.14 -7.33
N CYS A 231 -0.66 -13.86 -7.15
CA CYS A 231 -1.60 -12.76 -7.24
C CYS A 231 -1.08 -11.68 -8.19
N ASP A 232 -0.58 -12.10 -9.33
CA ASP A 232 -0.02 -11.22 -10.36
C ASP A 232 -1.10 -10.72 -11.32
N GLY A 233 -1.02 -9.45 -11.74
CA GLY A 233 -1.93 -8.86 -12.72
C GLY A 233 -3.36 -8.65 -12.19
N VAL A 234 -3.53 -8.38 -10.90
CA VAL A 234 -4.84 -8.02 -10.34
C VAL A 234 -5.18 -6.57 -10.68
N SER A 235 -6.39 -6.32 -11.15
CA SER A 235 -6.93 -4.97 -11.40
C SER A 235 -8.21 -4.75 -10.61
N ILE A 236 -8.26 -3.66 -9.83
CA ILE A 236 -9.45 -3.28 -9.05
C ILE A 236 -9.78 -1.83 -9.36
N HIS A 237 -11.01 -1.54 -9.79
CA HIS A 237 -11.37 -0.19 -10.16
C HIS A 237 -12.87 0.15 -10.05
N ASP A 238 -13.17 1.44 -10.04
CA ASP A 238 -14.54 1.98 -10.07
C ASP A 238 -15.44 1.45 -8.93
N LEU A 239 -14.87 1.28 -7.73
CA LEU A 239 -15.54 0.74 -6.54
C LEU A 239 -15.32 1.63 -5.31
N THR A 240 -16.23 1.53 -4.36
CA THR A 240 -16.00 1.97 -2.98
C THR A 240 -15.68 0.76 -2.10
N LEU A 241 -14.58 0.84 -1.36
CA LEU A 241 -14.17 -0.14 -0.35
C LEU A 241 -14.29 0.52 1.03
N ASP A 242 -15.30 0.14 1.79
CA ASP A 242 -15.56 0.71 3.12
C ASP A 242 -15.24 -0.33 4.22
N GLY A 243 -14.10 -0.14 4.88
CA GLY A 243 -13.67 -1.00 5.99
C GLY A 243 -14.54 -0.92 7.23
N ASN A 244 -15.47 0.05 7.30
CA ASN A 244 -16.47 0.24 8.38
C ASN A 244 -15.91 0.01 9.80
N ARG A 245 -14.70 0.51 10.05
CA ARG A 245 -13.96 0.25 11.28
C ARG A 245 -14.60 0.87 12.51
N THR A 246 -14.38 0.25 13.65
CA THR A 246 -14.65 0.80 14.97
C THR A 246 -13.36 1.31 15.63
N ILE A 247 -13.47 2.28 16.55
CA ILE A 247 -12.30 2.83 17.27
C ILE A 247 -11.61 1.77 18.15
N SER A 248 -12.38 0.82 18.69
CA SER A 248 -11.88 -0.25 19.55
C SER A 248 -11.20 -1.40 18.81
N GLU A 249 -11.27 -1.40 17.49
CA GLU A 249 -10.73 -2.45 16.63
C GLU A 249 -9.21 -2.50 16.72
N PRO A 250 -8.61 -3.69 16.97
CA PRO A 250 -7.16 -3.82 16.99
C PRO A 250 -6.60 -3.48 15.61
N LYS A 251 -5.53 -2.68 15.58
CA LYS A 251 -4.84 -2.34 14.34
C LYS A 251 -3.96 -3.52 13.90
N SER A 252 -4.16 -3.96 12.68
CA SER A 252 -3.29 -4.95 12.02
C SER A 252 -3.21 -4.60 10.53
N TRP A 253 -2.00 -4.49 9.99
CA TRP A 253 -1.78 -4.19 8.57
C TRP A 253 -2.45 -5.23 7.64
N ALA A 254 -2.60 -6.46 8.09
CA ALA A 254 -3.34 -7.49 7.36
C ALA A 254 -4.87 -7.27 7.31
N ASN A 255 -5.40 -6.23 7.94
CA ASN A 255 -6.81 -5.85 7.92
C ASN A 255 -7.04 -4.52 7.18
N SER A 256 -6.19 -4.21 6.22
CA SER A 256 -6.36 -3.11 5.27
C SER A 256 -7.58 -3.35 4.35
N CYS A 257 -8.10 -2.34 3.66
CA CYS A 257 -9.19 -2.60 2.70
C CYS A 257 -8.74 -3.55 1.59
N ILE A 258 -7.55 -3.33 1.03
CA ILE A 258 -6.89 -4.26 0.12
C ILE A 258 -5.60 -4.73 0.80
N HIS A 259 -5.41 -6.04 0.90
CA HIS A 259 -4.21 -6.64 1.45
C HIS A 259 -3.63 -7.67 0.49
N MET A 260 -2.45 -7.37 -0.07
CA MET A 260 -1.65 -8.31 -0.83
C MET A 260 -0.66 -8.97 0.14
N ASP A 261 -0.86 -10.25 0.41
CA ASP A 261 -0.13 -10.97 1.45
C ASP A 261 1.24 -11.48 0.96
N SER A 262 2.24 -11.38 1.82
CA SER A 262 3.57 -11.98 1.62
C SER A 262 3.87 -13.08 2.64
N TYR A 263 2.85 -13.75 3.16
CA TYR A 263 3.02 -14.71 4.24
C TYR A 263 4.03 -15.82 3.90
N TYR A 264 5.01 -15.98 4.78
CA TYR A 264 6.06 -17.00 4.70
C TYR A 264 5.73 -18.18 5.62
N PRO A 265 5.58 -19.40 5.10
CA PRO A 265 5.33 -20.57 5.94
C PRO A 265 6.49 -20.96 6.87
N GLY A 266 7.53 -20.17 6.97
CA GLY A 266 8.74 -20.50 7.76
C GLY A 266 9.25 -19.41 8.70
N GLY A 267 8.55 -18.27 8.80
CA GLY A 267 8.97 -17.15 9.65
C GLY A 267 9.95 -16.17 8.97
N TYR A 268 10.19 -15.07 9.63
CA TYR A 268 11.01 -13.92 9.23
C TYR A 268 12.40 -14.31 8.72
N ALA A 269 12.97 -13.51 7.81
CA ALA A 269 14.37 -13.63 7.36
C ALA A 269 15.32 -13.69 8.57
N GLY A 270 15.91 -14.86 8.82
CA GLY A 270 16.75 -15.14 10.00
C GLY A 270 16.41 -16.48 10.67
N SER A 271 15.34 -17.14 10.27
CA SER A 271 15.04 -18.50 10.73
C SER A 271 16.07 -19.48 10.16
N THR A 272 16.80 -20.16 11.04
CA THR A 272 17.85 -21.16 10.74
C THR A 272 17.28 -22.47 10.16
N THR A 273 16.04 -22.51 9.72
CA THR A 273 15.33 -23.73 9.33
C THR A 273 15.27 -24.02 7.83
N GLY A 274 16.01 -23.27 7.00
CA GLY A 274 16.30 -23.66 5.60
C GLY A 274 15.11 -23.79 4.64
N ILE A 275 13.99 -23.14 4.93
CA ILE A 275 12.88 -23.08 3.98
C ILE A 275 13.13 -21.88 3.06
N GLU A 276 13.30 -22.14 1.76
CA GLU A 276 13.35 -21.12 0.74
C GLU A 276 12.07 -20.30 0.79
N TYR A 277 12.23 -18.99 0.87
CA TYR A 277 11.13 -18.03 0.89
C TYR A 277 10.47 -18.04 -0.50
N CYS A 278 9.23 -18.50 -0.59
CA CYS A 278 8.40 -18.20 -1.74
C CYS A 278 7.96 -16.75 -1.61
N HIS A 279 8.58 -15.86 -2.37
CA HIS A 279 8.09 -14.51 -2.54
C HIS A 279 6.98 -14.57 -3.59
N PRO A 280 5.72 -14.35 -3.22
CA PRO A 280 4.68 -14.33 -4.23
C PRO A 280 4.95 -13.14 -5.14
N GLN A 281 5.13 -13.43 -6.39
CA GLN A 281 5.05 -12.43 -7.43
C GLN A 281 3.61 -11.93 -7.43
N GLY A 282 3.42 -10.67 -7.07
CA GLY A 282 2.11 -10.05 -7.05
C GLY A 282 2.18 -8.70 -7.73
N SER A 283 1.18 -8.36 -8.53
CA SER A 283 1.04 -7.01 -9.01
C SER A 283 -0.41 -6.56 -8.92
N LEU A 284 -0.60 -5.32 -8.52
CA LEU A 284 -1.91 -4.71 -8.29
C LEU A 284 -2.01 -3.39 -9.04
N VAL A 285 -3.08 -3.23 -9.79
CA VAL A 285 -3.53 -1.94 -10.32
C VAL A 285 -4.82 -1.55 -9.59
N ALA A 286 -4.77 -0.49 -8.81
CA ALA A 286 -5.90 0.11 -8.12
C ALA A 286 -6.18 1.49 -8.72
N ARG A 287 -7.34 1.69 -9.32
CA ARG A 287 -7.69 2.96 -9.97
C ARG A 287 -9.13 3.38 -9.73
N ASN A 288 -9.35 4.69 -9.61
CA ASN A 288 -10.69 5.26 -9.42
C ASN A 288 -11.48 4.59 -8.28
N LEU A 289 -10.80 4.33 -7.15
CA LEU A 289 -11.40 3.74 -5.96
C LEU A 289 -11.65 4.80 -4.89
N VAL A 290 -12.71 4.61 -4.11
CA VAL A 290 -12.86 5.26 -2.81
C VAL A 290 -12.54 4.22 -1.73
N ILE A 291 -11.45 4.42 -0.98
CA ILE A 291 -10.94 3.49 0.03
C ILE A 291 -11.00 4.17 1.39
N LYS A 292 -11.91 3.72 2.23
CA LYS A 292 -12.19 4.42 3.47
C LYS A 292 -12.43 3.51 4.67
N ASN A 293 -12.27 4.12 5.87
CA ASN A 293 -12.58 3.50 7.16
C ASN A 293 -11.90 2.14 7.37
N SER A 294 -10.70 1.95 6.82
CA SER A 294 -9.91 0.74 7.07
C SER A 294 -9.45 0.68 8.52
N SER A 295 -9.37 -0.52 9.10
CA SER A 295 -8.84 -0.73 10.44
C SER A 295 -7.32 -0.57 10.53
N HIS A 296 -6.62 -0.52 9.41
CA HIS A 296 -5.20 -0.20 9.32
C HIS A 296 -4.94 0.69 8.09
N ASP A 297 -4.36 0.17 7.03
CA ASP A 297 -4.04 0.93 5.83
C ASP A 297 -5.19 0.90 4.82
N GLY A 298 -5.22 1.84 3.90
CA GLY A 298 -6.12 1.73 2.75
C GLY A 298 -5.73 0.54 1.88
N ILE A 299 -4.49 0.54 1.40
CA ILE A 299 -3.86 -0.57 0.69
C ILE A 299 -2.60 -0.97 1.44
N SER A 300 -2.42 -2.26 1.71
CA SER A 300 -1.18 -2.86 2.20
C SER A 300 -0.72 -3.89 1.18
N ASP A 301 0.34 -3.58 0.46
CA ASP A 301 0.94 -4.49 -0.51
C ASP A 301 2.27 -5.02 0.04
N GLN A 302 2.26 -6.29 0.40
CA GLN A 302 3.42 -7.00 0.92
C GLN A 302 4.03 -7.95 -0.14
N SER A 303 3.59 -7.85 -1.41
CA SER A 303 4.13 -8.65 -2.50
C SER A 303 5.46 -8.08 -3.03
N GLU A 304 6.21 -8.85 -3.79
CA GLU A 304 7.44 -8.39 -4.48
C GLU A 304 7.17 -7.86 -5.90
N GLY A 305 5.93 -7.64 -6.25
CA GLY A 305 5.52 -7.19 -7.60
C GLY A 305 5.33 -5.69 -7.73
N GLY A 306 4.66 -5.28 -8.77
CA GLY A 306 4.35 -3.89 -9.09
C GLY A 306 3.05 -3.40 -8.47
N LEU A 307 3.02 -2.14 -8.03
CA LEU A 307 1.80 -1.48 -7.54
C LEU A 307 1.53 -0.20 -8.32
N VAL A 308 0.36 -0.10 -8.93
CA VAL A 308 -0.13 1.15 -9.50
C VAL A 308 -1.38 1.57 -8.72
N VAL A 309 -1.32 2.77 -8.12
CA VAL A 309 -2.46 3.38 -7.43
C VAL A 309 -2.70 4.74 -8.05
N THR A 310 -3.80 4.89 -8.77
CA THR A 310 -4.08 6.13 -9.49
C THR A 310 -5.54 6.55 -9.39
N ASP A 311 -5.76 7.87 -9.34
CA ASP A 311 -7.10 8.46 -9.32
C ASP A 311 -7.99 7.96 -8.17
N CYS A 312 -7.38 7.56 -7.04
CA CYS A 312 -8.08 7.02 -5.88
C CYS A 312 -8.27 8.08 -4.79
N ILE A 313 -9.31 7.88 -3.98
CA ILE A 313 -9.60 8.69 -2.80
C ILE A 313 -9.44 7.81 -1.55
N PHE A 314 -8.58 8.25 -0.63
CA PHE A 314 -8.37 7.59 0.66
C PHE A 314 -8.88 8.47 1.79
N GLU A 315 -9.77 7.93 2.62
CA GLU A 315 -10.41 8.70 3.69
C GLU A 315 -10.46 7.92 5.00
N ASN A 316 -10.06 8.57 6.09
CA ASN A 316 -10.28 8.05 7.45
C ASN A 316 -9.74 6.62 7.67
N ASN A 317 -8.69 6.19 6.98
CA ASN A 317 -8.00 4.94 7.25
C ASN A 317 -7.19 5.09 8.56
N ALA A 318 -7.05 4.00 9.33
CA ALA A 318 -6.55 4.09 10.70
C ALA A 318 -5.07 4.44 10.78
N VAL A 319 -4.28 4.11 9.76
CA VAL A 319 -2.82 4.31 9.75
C VAL A 319 -2.37 4.93 8.43
N HIS A 320 -2.05 4.16 7.40
CA HIS A 320 -1.50 4.67 6.15
C HIS A 320 -2.56 4.75 5.02
N GLY A 321 -2.30 5.62 4.03
CA GLY A 321 -3.00 5.54 2.76
C GLY A 321 -2.57 4.30 1.99
N VAL A 322 -1.30 4.28 1.59
CA VAL A 322 -0.66 3.15 0.90
C VAL A 322 0.57 2.69 1.68
N HIS A 323 0.68 1.39 1.90
CA HIS A 323 1.78 0.74 2.59
C HIS A 323 2.45 -0.27 1.65
N MET A 324 3.70 -0.01 1.29
CA MET A 324 4.53 -0.92 0.50
C MET A 324 5.39 -1.76 1.41
N GLY A 325 5.29 -3.07 1.28
CA GLY A 325 5.97 -4.04 2.11
C GLY A 325 7.45 -4.21 1.79
N THR A 326 8.05 -5.18 2.42
CA THR A 326 9.47 -5.50 2.31
C THR A 326 9.82 -6.00 0.90
N ARG A 327 10.91 -5.47 0.30
CA ARG A 327 11.44 -5.82 -1.03
C ARG A 327 10.52 -5.49 -2.21
N PHE A 328 9.61 -4.58 -1.99
CA PHE A 328 8.71 -4.10 -3.03
C PHE A 328 9.49 -3.40 -4.17
N VAL A 329 9.11 -3.65 -5.42
CA VAL A 329 9.70 -3.02 -6.61
C VAL A 329 8.63 -2.53 -7.59
N ASN A 330 8.93 -1.45 -8.32
CA ASN A 330 8.08 -0.89 -9.39
C ASN A 330 6.73 -0.37 -8.90
N GLY A 331 6.75 0.68 -8.09
CA GLY A 331 5.54 1.37 -7.61
C GLY A 331 5.25 2.66 -8.35
N MET A 332 3.97 2.92 -8.65
CA MET A 332 3.50 4.22 -9.10
C MET A 332 2.25 4.62 -8.32
N ILE A 333 2.35 5.74 -7.60
CA ILE A 333 1.24 6.31 -6.83
C ILE A 333 1.01 7.71 -7.34
N SER A 334 -0.07 7.90 -8.11
CA SER A 334 -0.28 9.16 -8.84
C SER A 334 -1.72 9.63 -8.82
N ASN A 335 -1.92 10.95 -8.84
CA ASN A 335 -3.23 11.59 -8.95
C ASN A 335 -4.23 11.20 -7.84
N ASN A 336 -3.77 10.79 -6.66
CA ASN A 336 -4.64 10.38 -5.57
C ASN A 336 -4.92 11.54 -4.60
N THR A 337 -6.09 11.50 -3.97
CA THR A 337 -6.40 12.32 -2.81
C THR A 337 -6.39 11.46 -1.56
N MET A 338 -5.47 11.74 -0.63
CA MET A 338 -5.29 10.97 0.60
C MET A 338 -5.52 11.85 1.81
N THR A 339 -6.54 11.56 2.60
CA THR A 339 -6.85 12.28 3.83
C THR A 339 -6.73 11.36 5.03
N GLY A 340 -5.75 11.65 5.89
CA GLY A 340 -5.55 10.98 7.16
C GLY A 340 -6.55 11.46 8.21
N ASN A 341 -6.49 10.85 9.39
CA ASN A 341 -7.35 11.18 10.52
C ASN A 341 -6.64 11.99 11.62
N GLY A 342 -5.47 12.58 11.31
CA GLY A 342 -4.65 13.31 12.27
C GLY A 342 -3.91 12.45 13.29
N SER A 343 -4.03 11.13 13.22
CA SER A 343 -3.32 10.18 14.06
C SER A 343 -1.99 9.70 13.43
N ASN A 344 -1.34 8.75 14.05
CA ASN A 344 -0.12 8.15 13.51
C ASN A 344 -0.38 7.51 12.15
N GLY A 345 0.51 7.76 11.19
CA GLY A 345 0.46 7.18 9.86
C GLY A 345 1.02 8.13 8.81
N SER A 346 1.15 7.63 7.60
CA SER A 346 1.71 8.34 6.46
C SER A 346 0.76 8.26 5.26
N GLY A 347 0.80 9.27 4.40
CA GLY A 347 0.14 9.12 3.09
C GLY A 347 0.67 7.90 2.35
N VAL A 348 2.00 7.83 2.23
CA VAL A 348 2.70 6.65 1.69
C VAL A 348 3.77 6.17 2.67
N PHE A 349 3.79 4.87 2.93
CA PHE A 349 4.71 4.23 3.86
C PHE A 349 5.52 3.13 3.15
N PHE A 350 6.81 3.09 3.44
CA PHE A 350 7.76 2.14 2.87
C PHE A 350 8.34 1.24 3.95
N CYS A 351 8.32 -0.07 3.72
CA CYS A 351 9.13 -1.02 4.49
C CYS A 351 10.55 -1.14 3.92
N GLU A 352 11.28 -2.15 4.40
CA GLU A 352 12.65 -2.44 3.97
C GLU A 352 12.77 -2.78 2.48
N ASN A 353 13.82 -2.28 1.84
CA ASN A 353 14.23 -2.66 0.48
C ASN A 353 13.21 -2.32 -0.62
N VAL A 354 12.42 -1.28 -0.43
CA VAL A 354 11.53 -0.74 -1.48
C VAL A 354 12.37 -0.01 -2.53
N SER A 355 12.11 -0.27 -3.82
CA SER A 355 12.85 0.36 -4.93
C SER A 355 11.97 0.68 -6.13
N ASP A 356 12.45 1.62 -6.95
CA ASP A 356 11.84 2.01 -8.22
C ASP A 356 10.37 2.45 -8.05
N VAL A 357 10.16 3.44 -7.16
CA VAL A 357 8.83 3.97 -6.84
C VAL A 357 8.74 5.45 -7.21
N ILE A 358 7.65 5.81 -7.88
CA ILE A 358 7.27 7.18 -8.22
C ILE A 358 6.01 7.55 -7.46
N ILE A 359 6.06 8.68 -6.74
CA ILE A 359 4.91 9.28 -6.06
C ILE A 359 4.73 10.68 -6.62
N GLU A 360 3.67 10.90 -7.38
CA GLU A 360 3.50 12.17 -8.10
C GLU A 360 2.07 12.65 -8.17
N ASN A 361 1.90 13.97 -8.23
CA ASN A 361 0.61 14.62 -8.43
C ASN A 361 -0.48 14.22 -7.41
N ASN A 362 -0.09 13.79 -6.21
CA ASN A 362 -1.04 13.43 -5.17
C ASN A 362 -1.34 14.64 -4.26
N GLU A 363 -2.55 14.69 -3.72
CA GLU A 363 -2.91 15.55 -2.60
C GLU A 363 -2.94 14.71 -1.31
N ILE A 364 -2.02 14.99 -0.37
CA ILE A 364 -1.83 14.23 0.87
C ILE A 364 -2.03 15.16 2.06
N SER A 365 -2.99 14.87 2.92
CA SER A 365 -3.38 15.75 4.00
C SER A 365 -3.67 15.04 5.32
N LEU A 366 -3.47 15.76 6.44
CA LEU A 366 -3.85 15.34 7.79
C LEU A 366 -3.24 13.98 8.25
N PHE A 367 -2.10 13.60 7.73
CA PHE A 367 -1.29 12.49 8.24
C PHE A 367 -0.23 12.98 9.22
N ASN A 368 0.37 12.04 9.97
CA ASN A 368 1.55 12.35 10.77
C ASN A 368 2.77 12.64 9.88
N HIS A 369 2.96 11.84 8.83
CA HIS A 369 3.97 12.04 7.80
C HIS A 369 3.34 12.08 6.40
N GLY A 370 3.95 12.82 5.48
CA GLY A 370 3.56 12.76 4.07
C GLY A 370 4.00 11.44 3.46
N CYS A 371 5.32 11.21 3.43
CA CYS A 371 5.94 9.95 3.07
C CYS A 371 6.94 9.55 4.16
N SER A 372 6.96 8.29 4.56
CA SER A 372 7.92 7.82 5.56
C SER A 372 8.34 6.38 5.33
N ASP A 373 9.49 6.01 5.91
CA ASP A 373 10.01 4.66 5.90
C ASP A 373 9.99 4.01 7.29
N GLU A 374 10.04 2.68 7.32
CA GLU A 374 10.38 1.93 8.51
C GLU A 374 11.87 1.62 8.56
N GLU A 375 12.42 1.12 7.48
CA GLU A 375 13.85 0.95 7.23
C GLU A 375 14.07 0.95 5.72
N LEU A 376 14.62 2.05 5.15
CA LEU A 376 15.17 1.97 3.80
C LEU A 376 16.42 1.09 3.87
N GLY A 377 16.25 -0.17 3.54
CA GLY A 377 17.32 -1.13 3.52
C GLY A 377 18.38 -0.83 2.45
N THR A 378 19.42 -1.64 2.42
CA THR A 378 20.60 -1.53 1.52
C THR A 378 20.29 -1.40 0.03
N SER A 379 19.06 -1.58 -0.38
CA SER A 379 18.64 -1.60 -1.78
C SER A 379 17.55 -0.61 -2.15
N GLY A 380 17.14 0.29 -1.26
CA GLY A 380 16.21 1.37 -1.62
C GLY A 380 16.78 2.20 -2.77
N LYS A 381 16.37 1.92 -4.01
CA LYS A 381 16.91 2.53 -5.21
C LYS A 381 15.81 3.31 -5.92
N ASN A 382 16.14 4.53 -6.37
CA ASN A 382 15.28 5.30 -7.26
C ASN A 382 13.89 5.59 -6.68
N LEU A 383 13.82 6.19 -5.49
CA LEU A 383 12.57 6.76 -4.98
C LEU A 383 12.43 8.18 -5.51
N ILE A 384 11.33 8.47 -6.20
CA ILE A 384 11.03 9.80 -6.76
C ILE A 384 9.71 10.28 -6.17
N ILE A 385 9.73 11.42 -5.48
CA ILE A 385 8.55 12.06 -4.87
C ILE A 385 8.44 13.46 -5.47
N ARG A 386 7.50 13.65 -6.40
CA ARG A 386 7.44 14.90 -7.16
C ARG A 386 6.04 15.45 -7.37
N ASN A 387 5.95 16.78 -7.46
CA ASN A 387 4.72 17.49 -7.82
C ASN A 387 3.51 17.16 -6.94
N ASN A 388 3.74 16.70 -5.70
CA ASN A 388 2.66 16.43 -4.76
C ASN A 388 2.31 17.68 -3.95
N GLN A 389 1.09 17.74 -3.47
CA GLN A 389 0.64 18.73 -2.51
C GLN A 389 0.45 18.08 -1.13
N PHE A 390 1.19 18.57 -0.13
CA PHE A 390 1.11 18.13 1.26
C PHE A 390 0.45 19.20 2.10
N ASN A 391 -0.68 18.87 2.73
CA ASN A 391 -1.47 19.83 3.50
C ASN A 391 -1.56 19.42 4.97
N ASN A 392 -1.15 20.29 5.88
CA ASN A 392 -1.32 20.10 7.33
C ASN A 392 -0.73 18.78 7.87
N ILE A 393 0.41 18.37 7.38
CA ILE A 393 1.18 17.24 7.91
C ILE A 393 1.63 17.56 9.33
N THR A 394 1.39 16.65 10.29
CA THR A 394 1.55 16.98 11.71
C THR A 394 2.96 16.83 12.25
N SER A 395 3.81 16.03 11.60
CA SER A 395 5.23 15.82 11.91
C SER A 395 6.10 16.14 10.68
N TYR A 396 6.93 15.23 10.22
CA TYR A 396 7.77 15.43 9.04
C TYR A 396 7.00 15.20 7.74
N VAL A 397 7.21 16.07 6.74
CA VAL A 397 6.61 15.81 5.42
C VAL A 397 7.28 14.59 4.79
N PHE A 398 8.62 14.53 4.85
CA PHE A 398 9.41 13.40 4.38
C PHE A 398 10.26 12.87 5.54
N ASP A 399 9.96 11.66 6.03
CA ASP A 399 10.64 11.03 7.16
C ASP A 399 11.37 9.75 6.73
N PHE A 400 12.69 9.82 6.65
CA PHE A 400 13.58 8.74 6.27
C PHE A 400 14.69 8.55 7.33
N LEU A 401 14.30 8.56 8.60
CA LEU A 401 15.21 8.52 9.74
C LEU A 401 15.62 7.12 10.19
N LYS A 402 14.96 6.08 9.71
CA LYS A 402 15.14 4.73 10.25
C LYS A 402 16.21 3.88 9.55
N ALA A 403 16.85 4.39 8.48
CA ALA A 403 17.99 3.71 7.89
C ALA A 403 19.12 3.57 8.93
N THR A 404 19.76 2.41 8.96
CA THR A 404 20.88 2.12 9.88
C THR A 404 22.22 2.25 9.16
N SER A 405 23.33 2.39 9.90
CA SER A 405 24.68 2.53 9.35
C SER A 405 25.13 1.36 8.45
N SER A 406 24.48 0.20 8.58
CA SER A 406 24.74 -0.98 7.74
C SER A 406 23.91 -0.99 6.45
N ASN A 407 22.88 -0.15 6.37
CA ASN A 407 21.89 -0.14 5.33
C ASN A 407 21.77 1.27 4.75
N HIS A 408 22.77 1.68 3.95
CA HIS A 408 22.67 2.92 3.22
C HIS A 408 21.58 2.79 2.13
N GLY A 409 20.60 3.71 2.17
CA GLY A 409 19.58 3.83 1.15
C GLY A 409 20.15 4.28 -0.19
N GLY A 410 19.47 3.91 -1.27
CA GLY A 410 19.86 4.31 -2.62
C GLY A 410 19.47 5.75 -2.95
N ARG A 411 19.14 6.01 -4.21
CA ARG A 411 18.83 7.34 -4.72
C ARG A 411 17.44 7.79 -4.30
N LEU A 412 17.36 8.96 -3.64
CA LEU A 412 16.11 9.62 -3.27
C LEU A 412 16.02 11.00 -3.94
N GLN A 413 14.95 11.25 -4.67
CA GLN A 413 14.67 12.54 -5.30
C GLN A 413 13.33 13.09 -4.79
N ILE A 414 13.35 14.31 -4.27
CA ILE A 414 12.19 15.03 -3.76
C ILE A 414 12.15 16.38 -4.45
N HIS A 415 11.24 16.58 -5.40
CA HIS A 415 11.25 17.81 -6.16
C HIS A 415 9.89 18.32 -6.57
N GLY A 416 9.76 19.65 -6.68
CA GLY A 416 8.56 20.31 -7.17
C GLY A 416 7.33 20.13 -6.28
N ASN A 417 7.46 19.67 -5.04
CA ASN A 417 6.31 19.48 -4.15
C ASN A 417 5.89 20.80 -3.49
N LYS A 418 4.59 20.95 -3.25
CA LYS A 418 4.02 22.07 -2.48
C LYS A 418 3.62 21.62 -1.09
N ILE A 419 3.97 22.42 -0.07
CA ILE A 419 3.72 22.12 1.32
C ILE A 419 2.94 23.27 1.96
N ASP A 420 1.71 23.03 2.37
CA ASP A 420 0.87 23.99 3.07
C ASP A 420 0.71 23.61 4.54
N GLY A 421 0.83 24.59 5.43
CA GLY A 421 0.66 24.38 6.86
C GLY A 421 1.77 23.56 7.52
N LEU A 422 3.04 23.77 7.14
CA LEU A 422 4.19 23.08 7.73
C LEU A 422 4.21 23.25 9.25
N LYS A 423 4.27 22.14 9.99
CA LYS A 423 4.28 22.13 11.47
C LYS A 423 5.61 21.68 12.06
N SER A 424 6.43 20.97 11.30
CA SER A 424 7.73 20.45 11.72
C SER A 424 8.73 20.58 10.56
N GLN A 425 9.53 19.56 10.27
CA GLN A 425 10.51 19.63 9.21
C GLN A 425 9.92 19.23 7.85
N LEU A 426 10.47 19.82 6.79
CA LEU A 426 10.22 19.37 5.43
C LEU A 426 10.81 17.96 5.21
N PHE A 427 12.07 17.80 5.59
CA PHE A 427 12.81 16.54 5.37
C PHE A 427 13.64 16.17 6.60
N ALA A 428 13.58 14.91 6.97
CA ALA A 428 14.47 14.29 7.95
C ALA A 428 14.94 12.94 7.42
N GLY A 429 16.23 12.76 7.25
CA GLY A 429 16.83 11.53 6.75
C GLY A 429 18.17 11.21 7.37
N CYS A 430 18.52 9.93 7.44
CA CYS A 430 19.84 9.46 7.86
C CYS A 430 20.29 8.26 7.03
N PHE A 431 21.61 8.12 6.86
CA PHE A 431 22.27 7.05 6.12
C PHE A 431 21.75 6.85 4.68
N LEU A 432 21.42 7.95 3.99
CA LEU A 432 20.96 7.94 2.61
C LEU A 432 22.09 8.28 1.65
N ASP A 433 22.09 7.67 0.47
CA ASP A 433 23.01 7.97 -0.61
C ASP A 433 22.29 8.74 -1.72
N ASN A 434 22.99 9.72 -2.32
CA ASN A 434 22.50 10.48 -3.48
C ASN A 434 21.11 11.10 -3.28
N VAL A 435 20.98 11.95 -2.26
CA VAL A 435 19.73 12.66 -1.93
C VAL A 435 19.64 13.96 -2.72
N ILE A 436 18.55 14.17 -3.43
CA ILE A 436 18.27 15.40 -4.19
C ILE A 436 16.96 15.99 -3.69
N ILE A 437 17.00 17.21 -3.13
CA ILE A 437 15.83 17.95 -2.64
C ILE A 437 15.82 19.28 -3.38
N THR A 438 14.94 19.45 -4.37
CA THR A 438 14.99 20.61 -5.25
C THR A 438 13.62 21.16 -5.62
N GLY A 439 13.55 22.49 -5.69
CA GLY A 439 12.34 23.16 -6.20
C GLY A 439 11.07 22.94 -5.36
N ASN A 440 11.18 22.51 -4.11
CA ASN A 440 10.00 22.35 -3.26
C ASN A 440 9.59 23.71 -2.66
N GLU A 441 8.30 23.97 -2.62
CA GLU A 441 7.72 25.23 -2.15
C GLU A 441 6.94 25.01 -0.85
N VAL A 442 7.38 25.64 0.24
CA VAL A 442 6.58 25.77 1.47
C VAL A 442 5.73 27.01 1.34
N THR A 443 4.42 26.86 1.23
CA THR A 443 3.49 27.97 1.01
C THR A 443 3.01 28.62 2.30
N SER A 444 2.94 27.84 3.39
CA SER A 444 2.65 28.36 4.72
C SER A 444 3.29 27.54 5.84
N VAL A 445 3.52 28.17 6.98
CA VAL A 445 4.14 27.55 8.16
C VAL A 445 3.25 27.79 9.37
N ASN A 446 2.66 26.75 9.92
CA ASN A 446 1.81 26.83 11.10
C ASN A 446 2.62 26.89 12.40
N LYS A 447 3.83 26.29 12.39
CA LYS A 447 4.78 26.36 13.50
C LYS A 447 6.19 26.34 12.92
N SER A 448 6.96 27.39 13.16
CA SER A 448 8.34 27.47 12.68
C SER A 448 9.20 26.36 13.31
N PRO A 449 9.78 25.46 12.53
CA PRO A 449 10.70 24.47 13.04
C PRO A 449 12.07 25.10 13.35
N SER A 450 12.87 24.47 14.20
CA SER A 450 14.24 24.91 14.46
C SER A 450 15.17 24.61 13.26
N LYS A 451 14.83 23.64 12.45
CA LYS A 451 15.50 23.24 11.20
C LYS A 451 14.45 22.75 10.20
N LEU A 452 14.71 22.96 8.92
CA LEU A 452 13.81 22.59 7.84
C LEU A 452 14.19 21.25 7.22
N ILE A 453 15.47 21.08 6.91
CA ILE A 453 16.04 19.89 6.32
C ILE A 453 17.13 19.34 7.23
N SER A 454 17.08 18.05 7.49
CA SER A 454 18.07 17.33 8.28
C SER A 454 18.51 16.09 7.50
N ALA A 455 19.78 16.09 7.04
CA ALA A 455 20.40 14.95 6.37
C ALA A 455 21.64 14.52 7.19
N THR A 456 21.48 13.46 8.00
CA THR A 456 22.53 12.99 8.90
C THR A 456 23.19 11.74 8.35
N GLN A 457 24.54 11.69 8.40
CA GLN A 457 25.32 10.54 7.94
C GLN A 457 24.96 10.05 6.52
N SER A 458 24.47 10.96 5.69
CA SER A 458 24.10 10.71 4.30
C SER A 458 25.24 11.07 3.37
N GLN A 459 25.19 10.65 2.10
CA GLN A 459 26.23 10.93 1.11
C GLN A 459 25.62 11.67 -0.09
N ASN A 460 26.42 12.56 -0.70
CA ASN A 460 26.05 13.28 -1.93
C ASN A 460 24.67 13.95 -1.84
N VAL A 461 24.52 14.90 -0.94
CA VAL A 461 23.24 15.60 -0.70
C VAL A 461 23.22 16.90 -1.51
N ILE A 462 22.19 17.07 -2.32
CA ILE A 462 21.94 18.27 -3.14
C ILE A 462 20.63 18.91 -2.70
N ILE A 463 20.66 20.17 -2.28
CA ILE A 463 19.49 20.94 -1.82
C ILE A 463 19.49 22.26 -2.60
N THR A 464 18.62 22.41 -3.58
CA THR A 464 18.63 23.58 -4.46
C THR A 464 17.24 24.09 -4.80
N GLY A 465 17.10 25.42 -4.93
CA GLY A 465 15.87 26.04 -5.45
C GLY A 465 14.62 25.84 -4.59
N ASN A 466 14.75 25.42 -3.33
CA ASN A 466 13.59 25.31 -2.44
C ASN A 466 13.26 26.67 -1.81
N SER A 467 12.00 26.88 -1.45
CA SER A 467 11.54 28.18 -0.95
C SER A 467 10.66 28.09 0.29
N LEU A 468 10.76 29.13 1.13
CA LEU A 468 9.86 29.41 2.24
C LEU A 468 8.99 30.63 1.92
N PRO A 469 7.81 30.75 2.54
CA PRO A 469 6.98 31.93 2.38
C PRO A 469 7.68 33.19 2.95
N SER A 470 7.40 34.32 2.35
CA SER A 470 7.95 35.61 2.76
C SER A 470 7.67 35.89 4.24
N GLY A 471 8.67 36.36 4.98
CA GLY A 471 8.58 36.67 6.40
C GLY A 471 8.74 35.49 7.36
N VAL A 472 8.95 34.29 6.86
CA VAL A 472 9.32 33.13 7.69
C VAL A 472 10.83 32.99 7.72
N THR A 473 11.40 32.97 8.93
CA THR A 473 12.84 32.78 9.14
C THR A 473 13.09 31.52 9.96
N ILE A 474 14.00 30.68 9.52
CA ILE A 474 14.48 29.49 10.23
C ILE A 474 15.96 29.68 10.54
N ALA A 475 16.32 29.61 11.82
CA ALA A 475 17.67 29.94 12.28
C ALA A 475 18.76 29.04 11.67
N THR A 476 18.44 27.76 11.45
CA THR A 476 19.35 26.76 10.84
C THR A 476 18.56 25.92 9.84
N PRO A 477 18.28 26.44 8.63
CA PRO A 477 17.38 25.76 7.71
C PRO A 477 17.89 24.36 7.30
N VAL A 478 19.20 24.21 7.11
CA VAL A 478 19.82 22.94 6.74
C VAL A 478 20.79 22.48 7.82
N VAL A 479 20.65 21.25 8.28
CA VAL A 479 21.60 20.56 9.17
C VAL A 479 22.04 19.30 8.48
N SER A 480 23.35 19.19 8.20
CA SER A 480 23.91 18.00 7.58
C SER A 480 25.19 17.57 8.31
N THR A 481 25.31 16.28 8.59
CA THR A 481 26.56 15.62 8.97
C THR A 481 26.99 14.64 7.88
N SER A 482 26.63 14.96 6.63
CA SER A 482 26.86 14.10 5.47
C SER A 482 28.34 14.02 5.13
N THR A 483 28.75 12.88 4.61
CA THR A 483 30.06 12.65 3.99
C THR A 483 29.92 12.77 2.47
N GLY A 484 30.96 13.27 1.81
CA GLY A 484 30.92 13.54 0.37
C GLY A 484 30.41 14.95 0.04
N ASN A 485 29.75 15.11 -1.09
CA ASN A 485 29.35 16.44 -1.58
C ASN A 485 28.04 16.88 -0.88
N LEU A 486 28.10 18.07 -0.28
CA LEU A 486 26.90 18.81 0.12
C LEU A 486 26.82 20.05 -0.75
N ILE A 487 25.75 20.19 -1.52
CA ILE A 487 25.42 21.38 -2.30
C ILE A 487 24.15 21.96 -1.72
N ASP A 488 24.23 23.20 -1.19
CA ASP A 488 23.09 23.96 -0.66
C ASP A 488 23.10 25.33 -1.32
N GLU A 489 22.45 25.44 -2.47
CA GLU A 489 22.50 26.62 -3.33
C GLU A 489 21.10 27.05 -3.80
N SER A 490 20.99 28.34 -4.12
CA SER A 490 19.77 28.90 -4.76
C SER A 490 18.48 28.69 -3.99
N ASN A 491 18.55 28.38 -2.70
CA ASN A 491 17.37 28.25 -1.85
C ASN A 491 16.97 29.63 -1.28
N THR A 492 15.66 29.82 -1.12
CA THR A 492 15.11 31.05 -0.52
C THR A 492 14.65 30.75 0.90
N TRP A 493 15.58 30.81 1.86
CA TRP A 493 15.34 30.57 3.29
C TRP A 493 15.07 31.85 4.08
N ASN A 494 14.45 32.88 3.50
CA ASN A 494 14.27 34.24 4.04
C ASN A 494 13.76 34.35 5.45
#